data_a3e8753466ed19c4387c76fc10cb92ef
#
_entry.id   a3e8753466ed19c4387c76fc10cb92ef
#
_cell.length_a   1.000
_cell.length_b   1.000
_cell.length_c   1.000
_cell.angle_alpha   90.00
_cell.angle_beta   90.00
_cell.angle_gamma   90.00
#
_symmetry.space_group_name_H-M   'P 1'
#
loop_
_entity.id
_entity.type
_entity.pdbx_description
1 polymer ?
#
loop_
_entity_poly.entity_id
_entity_poly.type
_entity_poly.pdbx_seq_one_letter_code
_entity_poly.pdbx_strand_id
1 'polypeptide(L)'
;MKFKLLPKLLLSAALTTASLTAFGQAYPNKPIKAIVPFAAGSATDQIGRAFAARMSETLGQTIVIENKPGVNGMLGADAVAKSPADGYTILIGTNSTNAALKSLMKKLPYDQDTAFAPLGYMGSVPLIIAVNNDVPAKTLRELVTLGKSKSGLITAASASTSQLVSSEMLASMAGMQFTSVPYKSGPAAMTDLIGGQVMLFSADFAVMLPQVKGGKIRGLAVTSTKRSPAIPELPTVNEALGLKDYELIAYF
;
A
#
# COMPACT_ATOMS: atom_id res chain seq x y z
N MET A 1 69.88 -17.68 -30.19
CA MET A 1 69.02 -17.86 -29.01
C MET A 1 68.08 -16.65 -28.80
N LYS A 2 67.23 -16.26 -29.80
CA LYS A 2 66.41 -15.01 -29.73
C LYS A 2 64.97 -15.17 -30.26
N PHE A 3 64.34 -16.37 -30.32
CA PHE A 3 63.04 -16.56 -30.97
C PHE A 3 61.92 -17.09 -30.03
N LYS A 4 62.13 -17.16 -28.70
CA LYS A 4 61.15 -17.70 -27.78
C LYS A 4 60.34 -16.65 -26.95
N LEU A 5 60.65 -15.36 -27.10
CA LEU A 5 60.01 -14.27 -26.36
C LEU A 5 58.79 -13.65 -27.07
N LEU A 6 58.75 -13.67 -28.40
CA LEU A 6 57.68 -13.07 -29.19
C LEU A 6 56.28 -13.68 -28.93
N PRO A 7 56.08 -15.03 -28.85
CA PRO A 7 54.76 -15.59 -28.64
C PRO A 7 54.22 -15.31 -27.22
N LYS A 8 55.08 -15.17 -26.21
CA LYS A 8 54.68 -14.83 -24.86
C LYS A 8 54.19 -13.37 -24.70
N LEU A 9 54.83 -12.46 -25.44
CA LEU A 9 54.40 -11.04 -25.48
C LEU A 9 53.05 -10.87 -26.18
N LEU A 10 52.84 -11.58 -27.29
CA LEU A 10 51.57 -11.55 -28.02
C LEU A 10 50.42 -12.16 -27.22
N LEU A 11 50.66 -13.21 -26.45
CA LEU A 11 49.66 -13.85 -25.57
C LEU A 11 49.30 -12.94 -24.38
N SER A 12 50.28 -12.21 -23.81
CA SER A 12 50.06 -11.24 -22.75
C SER A 12 49.25 -10.00 -23.23
N ALA A 13 49.53 -9.53 -24.43
CA ALA A 13 48.79 -8.42 -25.05
C ALA A 13 47.33 -8.81 -25.39
N ALA A 14 47.09 -10.06 -25.81
CA ALA A 14 45.77 -10.55 -26.10
C ALA A 14 44.90 -10.74 -24.81
N LEU A 15 45.51 -11.14 -23.67
CA LEU A 15 44.82 -11.21 -22.40
C LEU A 15 44.48 -9.84 -21.82
N THR A 16 45.32 -8.81 -22.02
CA THR A 16 45.03 -7.45 -21.54
C THR A 16 43.94 -6.75 -22.36
N THR A 17 43.79 -7.04 -23.64
CA THR A 17 42.69 -6.50 -24.45
C THR A 17 41.35 -7.17 -24.18
N ALA A 18 41.33 -8.44 -23.79
CA ALA A 18 40.08 -9.14 -23.39
C ALA A 18 39.47 -8.62 -22.08
N SER A 19 40.26 -8.02 -21.19
CA SER A 19 39.81 -7.46 -19.93
C SER A 19 39.12 -6.09 -20.05
N LEU A 20 39.25 -5.40 -21.19
CA LEU A 20 38.67 -4.06 -21.37
C LEU A 20 37.25 -4.05 -21.94
N THR A 21 36.67 -5.19 -22.27
CA THR A 21 35.31 -5.29 -22.82
C THR A 21 34.27 -5.79 -21.82
N ALA A 22 34.59 -5.83 -20.53
CA ALA A 22 33.55 -5.96 -19.49
C ALA A 22 32.82 -4.63 -19.35
N PHE A 23 32.16 -4.17 -20.42
CA PHE A 23 31.08 -3.19 -20.30
C PHE A 23 30.04 -3.81 -19.39
N GLY A 24 29.96 -3.36 -18.14
CA GLY A 24 28.86 -3.71 -17.26
C GLY A 24 27.56 -3.53 -18.05
N GLN A 25 26.77 -4.59 -18.16
CA GLN A 25 25.51 -4.52 -18.89
C GLN A 25 24.73 -3.34 -18.30
N ALA A 26 24.33 -2.40 -19.17
CA ALA A 26 23.57 -1.23 -18.74
C ALA A 26 22.32 -1.71 -17.98
N TYR A 27 22.15 -1.26 -16.74
CA TYR A 27 20.96 -1.53 -15.95
C TYR A 27 19.95 -0.39 -16.17
N PRO A 28 18.65 -0.70 -16.37
CA PRO A 28 18.05 -2.02 -16.62
C PRO A 28 18.17 -2.44 -18.10
N ASN A 29 18.47 -3.72 -18.38
CA ASN A 29 18.51 -4.30 -19.72
C ASN A 29 17.42 -5.34 -20.01
N LYS A 30 16.53 -5.58 -19.05
CA LYS A 30 15.37 -6.47 -19.12
C LYS A 30 14.21 -5.89 -18.31
N PRO A 31 12.96 -6.34 -18.50
CA PRO A 31 11.84 -5.87 -17.71
C PRO A 31 12.03 -6.05 -16.21
N ILE A 32 11.56 -5.06 -15.44
CA ILE A 32 11.55 -5.08 -13.97
C ILE A 32 10.19 -5.57 -13.50
N LYS A 33 10.16 -6.51 -12.57
CA LYS A 33 8.95 -6.98 -11.92
C LYS A 33 8.68 -6.14 -10.67
N ALA A 34 7.50 -5.52 -10.60
CA ALA A 34 7.03 -4.81 -9.41
C ALA A 34 5.90 -5.61 -8.73
N ILE A 35 6.17 -6.15 -7.55
CA ILE A 35 5.18 -6.89 -6.76
C ILE A 35 4.31 -5.89 -6.00
N VAL A 36 3.02 -5.95 -6.28
CA VAL A 36 1.97 -5.26 -5.50
C VAL A 36 1.40 -6.27 -4.50
N PRO A 37 1.56 -6.06 -3.17
CA PRO A 37 1.19 -7.03 -2.16
C PRO A 37 -0.32 -7.06 -1.85
N PHE A 38 -1.13 -6.42 -2.68
CA PHE A 38 -2.59 -6.36 -2.58
C PHE A 38 -3.25 -6.69 -3.91
N ALA A 39 -4.56 -6.94 -3.87
CA ALA A 39 -5.33 -7.31 -5.06
C ALA A 39 -5.34 -6.20 -6.12
N ALA A 40 -5.53 -6.59 -7.37
CA ALA A 40 -5.79 -5.67 -8.47
C ALA A 40 -6.98 -4.74 -8.15
N GLY A 41 -6.87 -3.47 -8.51
CA GLY A 41 -7.86 -2.43 -8.18
C GLY A 41 -7.77 -1.87 -6.76
N SER A 42 -6.87 -2.37 -5.90
CA SER A 42 -6.56 -1.72 -4.62
C SER A 42 -5.86 -0.37 -4.83
N ALA A 43 -5.82 0.48 -3.80
CA ALA A 43 -5.09 1.75 -3.87
C ALA A 43 -3.61 1.53 -4.22
N THR A 44 -2.96 0.55 -3.60
CA THR A 44 -1.56 0.18 -3.88
C THR A 44 -1.36 -0.23 -5.35
N ASP A 45 -2.30 -0.98 -5.92
CA ASP A 45 -2.24 -1.38 -7.33
C ASP A 45 -2.38 -0.18 -8.27
N GLN A 46 -3.34 0.71 -8.01
CA GLN A 46 -3.56 1.91 -8.83
C GLN A 46 -2.34 2.85 -8.79
N ILE A 47 -1.79 3.12 -7.60
CA ILE A 47 -0.60 3.94 -7.42
C ILE A 47 0.61 3.26 -8.06
N GLY A 48 0.82 1.97 -7.79
CA GLY A 48 1.92 1.19 -8.36
C GLY A 48 1.91 1.20 -9.89
N ARG A 49 0.75 1.06 -10.54
CA ARG A 49 0.63 1.14 -12.01
C ARG A 49 0.94 2.53 -12.55
N ALA A 50 0.49 3.58 -11.87
CA ALA A 50 0.79 4.96 -12.29
C ALA A 50 2.30 5.25 -12.21
N PHE A 51 2.98 4.83 -11.14
CA PHE A 51 4.43 4.95 -11.02
C PHE A 51 5.17 4.05 -12.01
N ALA A 52 4.75 2.79 -12.17
CA ALA A 52 5.37 1.85 -13.13
C ALA A 52 5.34 2.39 -14.56
N ALA A 53 4.25 3.03 -14.99
CA ALA A 53 4.16 3.65 -16.30
C ALA A 53 5.22 4.75 -16.47
N ARG A 54 5.34 5.68 -15.52
CA ARG A 54 6.32 6.77 -15.57
C ARG A 54 7.76 6.28 -15.47
N MET A 55 8.02 5.34 -14.56
CA MET A 55 9.35 4.74 -14.43
C MET A 55 9.76 3.99 -15.70
N SER A 56 8.81 3.30 -16.38
CA SER A 56 9.10 2.60 -17.64
C SER A 56 9.54 3.57 -18.74
N GLU A 57 8.89 4.74 -18.85
CA GLU A 57 9.29 5.80 -19.78
C GLU A 57 10.72 6.30 -19.49
N THR A 58 11.06 6.53 -18.22
CA THR A 58 12.36 7.07 -17.80
C THR A 58 13.48 6.05 -17.94
N LEU A 59 13.22 4.79 -17.59
CA LEU A 59 14.22 3.72 -17.58
C LEU A 59 14.40 3.05 -18.96
N GLY A 60 13.51 3.30 -19.91
CA GLY A 60 13.51 2.63 -21.21
C GLY A 60 13.25 1.12 -21.15
N GLN A 61 12.73 0.64 -20.01
CA GLN A 61 12.38 -0.77 -19.77
C GLN A 61 11.01 -0.90 -19.14
N THR A 62 10.27 -1.93 -19.54
CA THR A 62 8.94 -2.19 -19.01
C THR A 62 9.00 -2.58 -17.53
N ILE A 63 8.14 -1.95 -16.70
CA ILE A 63 7.87 -2.40 -15.34
C ILE A 63 6.57 -3.18 -15.32
N VAL A 64 6.64 -4.46 -15.03
CA VAL A 64 5.51 -5.39 -15.02
C VAL A 64 4.94 -5.50 -13.61
N ILE A 65 3.68 -5.09 -13.42
CA ILE A 65 2.98 -5.25 -12.16
C ILE A 65 2.49 -6.69 -11.98
N GLU A 66 2.84 -7.30 -10.87
CA GLU A 66 2.33 -8.60 -10.42
C GLU A 66 1.65 -8.45 -9.06
N ASN A 67 0.34 -8.71 -8.98
CA ASN A 67 -0.39 -8.67 -7.72
C ASN A 67 -0.21 -9.98 -6.96
N LYS A 68 0.29 -9.90 -5.71
CA LYS A 68 0.43 -11.04 -4.78
C LYS A 68 -0.23 -10.72 -3.44
N PRO A 69 -1.56 -10.75 -3.38
CA PRO A 69 -2.30 -10.45 -2.16
C PRO A 69 -2.19 -11.59 -1.14
N GLY A 70 -2.41 -11.27 0.12
CA GLY A 70 -2.57 -12.23 1.20
C GLY A 70 -1.90 -11.79 2.49
N VAL A 71 -2.58 -12.08 3.60
CA VAL A 71 -2.14 -11.81 4.97
C VAL A 71 -1.63 -10.36 5.13
N ASN A 72 -2.49 -9.39 4.82
CA ASN A 72 -2.16 -7.95 4.89
C ASN A 72 -0.89 -7.55 4.09
N GLY A 73 -0.65 -8.22 2.95
CA GLY A 73 0.49 -7.96 2.09
C GLY A 73 1.75 -8.78 2.40
N MET A 74 1.74 -9.58 3.46
CA MET A 74 2.90 -10.37 3.88
C MET A 74 3.41 -11.31 2.78
N LEU A 75 2.51 -11.97 2.03
CA LEU A 75 2.92 -12.93 0.99
C LEU A 75 3.65 -12.24 -0.17
N GLY A 76 3.19 -11.05 -0.58
CA GLY A 76 3.87 -10.27 -1.62
C GLY A 76 5.24 -9.77 -1.16
N ALA A 77 5.32 -9.25 0.06
CA ALA A 77 6.57 -8.78 0.65
C ALA A 77 7.59 -9.91 0.83
N ASP A 78 7.17 -11.08 1.33
CA ASP A 78 8.03 -12.28 1.46
C ASP A 78 8.59 -12.74 0.11
N ALA A 79 7.77 -12.71 -0.94
CA ALA A 79 8.22 -13.06 -2.28
C ALA A 79 9.34 -12.14 -2.80
N VAL A 80 9.29 -10.84 -2.48
CA VAL A 80 10.35 -9.91 -2.84
C VAL A 80 11.59 -10.11 -1.95
N ALA A 81 11.41 -10.27 -0.65
CA ALA A 81 12.50 -10.50 0.30
C ALA A 81 13.35 -11.73 -0.06
N LYS A 82 12.74 -12.74 -0.70
CA LYS A 82 13.41 -13.96 -1.18
C LYS A 82 13.91 -13.90 -2.62
N SER A 83 13.63 -12.80 -3.33
CA SER A 83 14.09 -12.63 -4.71
C SER A 83 15.58 -12.23 -4.76
N PRO A 84 16.29 -12.48 -5.88
CA PRO A 84 17.65 -11.96 -6.06
C PRO A 84 17.70 -10.44 -5.87
N ALA A 85 18.72 -9.95 -5.18
CA ALA A 85 18.94 -8.52 -4.94
C ALA A 85 19.63 -7.85 -6.14
N ASP A 86 19.13 -8.12 -7.37
CA ASP A 86 19.69 -7.65 -8.64
C ASP A 86 18.95 -6.40 -9.20
N GLY A 87 17.97 -5.89 -8.46
CA GLY A 87 17.16 -4.73 -8.86
C GLY A 87 16.02 -5.05 -9.84
N TYR A 88 15.85 -6.30 -10.29
CA TYR A 88 14.80 -6.66 -11.24
C TYR A 88 13.50 -7.17 -10.58
N THR A 89 13.47 -7.26 -9.25
CA THR A 89 12.24 -7.50 -8.49
C THR A 89 12.14 -6.44 -7.40
N ILE A 90 11.10 -5.62 -7.45
CA ILE A 90 10.85 -4.54 -6.50
C ILE A 90 9.50 -4.73 -5.80
N LEU A 91 9.36 -4.17 -4.60
CA LEU A 91 8.13 -4.15 -3.83
C LEU A 91 7.48 -2.77 -3.95
N ILE A 92 6.19 -2.74 -4.27
CA ILE A 92 5.38 -1.56 -4.00
C ILE A 92 4.93 -1.67 -2.54
N GLY A 93 5.80 -1.16 -1.66
CA GLY A 93 5.63 -1.28 -0.22
C GLY A 93 4.53 -0.38 0.32
N THR A 94 4.09 -0.65 1.54
CA THR A 94 3.09 0.15 2.27
C THR A 94 3.43 0.13 3.76
N ASN A 95 2.78 0.98 4.54
CA ASN A 95 2.87 0.91 6.01
C ASN A 95 2.46 -0.48 6.58
N SER A 96 1.58 -1.24 5.91
CA SER A 96 1.32 -2.63 6.33
C SER A 96 2.57 -3.49 6.22
N THR A 97 3.18 -3.56 5.02
CA THR A 97 4.32 -4.46 4.75
C THR A 97 5.63 -4.02 5.39
N ASN A 98 5.84 -2.70 5.54
CA ASN A 98 7.13 -2.13 5.93
C ASN A 98 7.18 -1.62 7.39
N ALA A 99 6.03 -1.59 8.09
CA ALA A 99 5.98 -1.11 9.48
C ALA A 99 5.08 -1.97 10.39
N ALA A 100 3.79 -2.14 10.05
CA ALA A 100 2.79 -2.59 11.01
C ALA A 100 2.76 -4.11 11.24
N LEU A 101 3.11 -4.93 10.25
CA LEU A 101 3.04 -6.39 10.38
C LEU A 101 3.91 -6.94 11.52
N LYS A 102 5.06 -6.31 11.80
CA LYS A 102 5.94 -6.70 12.92
C LYS A 102 5.24 -6.63 14.28
N SER A 103 4.34 -5.66 14.46
CA SER A 103 3.57 -5.49 15.71
C SER A 103 2.31 -6.36 15.78
N LEU A 104 1.81 -6.84 14.64
CA LEU A 104 0.55 -7.57 14.56
C LEU A 104 0.73 -9.08 14.43
N MET A 105 1.88 -9.52 13.95
CA MET A 105 2.17 -10.93 13.69
C MET A 105 3.17 -11.48 14.68
N LYS A 106 2.91 -12.65 15.25
CA LYS A 106 3.85 -13.33 16.16
C LYS A 106 5.18 -13.67 15.48
N LYS A 107 5.16 -13.91 14.17
CA LYS A 107 6.34 -14.26 13.38
C LYS A 107 6.14 -13.82 11.93
N LEU A 108 7.11 -13.10 11.38
CA LEU A 108 7.19 -12.77 9.96
C LEU A 108 8.18 -13.69 9.25
N PRO A 109 7.96 -14.02 7.97
CA PRO A 109 8.88 -14.83 7.19
C PRO A 109 10.10 -14.05 6.68
N TYR A 110 10.14 -12.72 6.88
CA TYR A 110 11.24 -11.82 6.54
C TYR A 110 11.48 -10.83 7.69
N ASP A 111 12.66 -10.28 7.76
CA ASP A 111 12.98 -9.19 8.68
C ASP A 111 12.50 -7.86 8.07
N GLN A 112 11.49 -7.26 8.68
CA GLN A 112 10.86 -6.03 8.18
C GLN A 112 11.80 -4.82 8.16
N ASP A 113 12.81 -4.81 9.02
CA ASP A 113 13.75 -3.69 9.18
C ASP A 113 14.93 -3.79 8.18
N THR A 114 15.29 -4.99 7.73
CA THR A 114 16.53 -5.22 6.96
C THR A 114 16.33 -5.93 5.61
N ALA A 115 15.15 -6.54 5.36
CA ALA A 115 14.91 -7.33 4.15
C ALA A 115 14.84 -6.52 2.85
N PHE A 116 14.63 -5.20 2.93
CA PHE A 116 14.43 -4.35 1.77
C PHE A 116 15.41 -3.18 1.76
N ALA A 117 16.02 -2.92 0.60
CA ALA A 117 16.71 -1.67 0.33
C ALA A 117 15.67 -0.64 -0.18
N PRO A 118 15.42 0.47 0.52
CA PRO A 118 14.45 1.47 0.07
C PRO A 118 14.93 2.16 -1.20
N LEU A 119 14.05 2.24 -2.21
CA LEU A 119 14.31 2.93 -3.46
C LEU A 119 13.82 4.38 -3.44
N GLY A 120 12.68 4.63 -2.81
CA GLY A 120 12.11 5.96 -2.73
C GLY A 120 10.72 5.95 -2.08
N TYR A 121 10.26 7.13 -1.74
CA TYR A 121 8.93 7.38 -1.22
C TYR A 121 8.04 7.87 -2.35
N MET A 122 6.96 7.13 -2.64
CA MET A 122 6.04 7.47 -3.72
C MET A 122 4.99 8.50 -3.30
N GLY A 123 4.68 8.55 -2.01
CA GLY A 123 3.72 9.51 -1.47
C GLY A 123 2.85 8.92 -0.37
N SER A 124 1.96 9.75 0.15
CA SER A 124 0.99 9.37 1.18
C SER A 124 -0.39 9.92 0.88
N VAL A 125 -1.39 9.20 1.34
CA VAL A 125 -2.79 9.61 1.22
C VAL A 125 -3.53 9.34 2.54
N PRO A 126 -4.45 10.21 2.96
CA PRO A 126 -5.35 9.89 4.05
C PRO A 126 -6.36 8.83 3.63
N LEU A 127 -7.12 8.32 4.59
CA LEU A 127 -8.28 7.48 4.34
C LEU A 127 -9.56 8.34 4.42
N ILE A 128 -10.62 7.86 3.78
CA ILE A 128 -11.98 8.34 3.99
C ILE A 128 -12.71 7.30 4.85
N ILE A 129 -13.31 7.74 5.94
CA ILE A 129 -14.24 6.97 6.75
C ILE A 129 -15.62 7.15 6.11
N ALA A 130 -16.20 6.06 5.62
CA ALA A 130 -17.50 6.09 4.95
C ALA A 130 -18.40 4.94 5.43
N VAL A 131 -19.70 5.16 5.30
CA VAL A 131 -20.73 4.18 5.64
C VAL A 131 -21.63 3.89 4.43
N ASN A 132 -22.29 2.73 4.46
CA ASN A 132 -23.40 2.45 3.54
C ASN A 132 -24.51 3.49 3.73
N ASN A 133 -25.22 3.84 2.66
CA ASN A 133 -26.24 4.90 2.67
C ASN A 133 -27.43 4.61 3.59
N ASP A 134 -27.72 3.33 3.88
CA ASP A 134 -28.83 2.91 4.75
C ASP A 134 -28.47 2.99 6.24
N VAL A 135 -27.20 3.22 6.58
CA VAL A 135 -26.79 3.45 7.97
C VAL A 135 -27.42 4.74 8.49
N PRO A 136 -28.15 4.71 9.62
CA PRO A 136 -28.84 5.88 10.18
C PRO A 136 -27.85 6.83 10.90
N ALA A 137 -26.77 7.17 10.21
CA ALA A 137 -25.76 8.14 10.65
C ALA A 137 -25.34 9.00 9.44
N LYS A 138 -25.57 10.30 9.53
CA LYS A 138 -25.20 11.30 8.50
C LYS A 138 -23.88 11.99 8.80
N THR A 139 -23.42 11.88 10.03
CA THR A 139 -22.17 12.48 10.52
C THR A 139 -21.34 11.44 11.28
N LEU A 140 -20.04 11.68 11.41
CA LEU A 140 -19.18 10.81 12.21
C LEU A 140 -19.62 10.75 13.69
N ARG A 141 -20.12 11.87 14.24
CA ARG A 141 -20.65 11.92 15.60
C ARG A 141 -21.88 11.03 15.78
N GLU A 142 -22.79 10.99 14.82
CA GLU A 142 -23.94 10.11 14.84
C GLU A 142 -23.53 8.63 14.76
N LEU A 143 -22.53 8.30 13.92
CA LEU A 143 -21.96 6.96 13.84
C LEU A 143 -21.38 6.51 15.18
N VAL A 144 -20.61 7.38 15.84
CA VAL A 144 -20.05 7.12 17.17
C VAL A 144 -21.16 6.91 18.20
N THR A 145 -22.21 7.73 18.17
CA THR A 145 -23.38 7.58 19.06
C THR A 145 -24.06 6.23 18.84
N LEU A 146 -24.24 5.82 17.57
CA LEU A 146 -24.81 4.53 17.23
C LEU A 146 -23.95 3.36 17.75
N GLY A 147 -22.62 3.44 17.56
CA GLY A 147 -21.67 2.43 18.03
C GLY A 147 -21.54 2.34 19.56
N LYS A 148 -21.90 3.41 20.30
CA LYS A 148 -21.98 3.40 21.77
C LYS A 148 -23.29 2.77 22.28
N SER A 149 -24.37 2.91 21.53
CA SER A 149 -25.70 2.50 22.00
C SER A 149 -25.90 0.99 22.00
N LYS A 150 -25.27 0.26 21.09
CA LYS A 150 -25.37 -1.20 20.95
C LYS A 150 -24.01 -1.77 20.54
N SER A 151 -23.41 -2.55 21.44
CA SER A 151 -22.18 -3.30 21.14
C SER A 151 -22.39 -4.23 19.96
N GLY A 152 -21.44 -4.21 19.00
CA GLY A 152 -21.45 -5.10 17.84
C GLY A 152 -22.43 -4.76 16.72
N LEU A 153 -23.22 -3.70 16.84
CA LEU A 153 -24.15 -3.28 15.79
C LEU A 153 -23.41 -2.80 14.53
N ILE A 154 -22.31 -2.06 14.70
CA ILE A 154 -21.53 -1.56 13.58
C ILE A 154 -20.60 -2.66 13.09
N THR A 155 -20.72 -3.05 11.82
CA THR A 155 -19.76 -3.92 11.14
C THR A 155 -18.79 -3.07 10.34
N ALA A 156 -17.49 -3.25 10.56
CA ALA A 156 -16.43 -2.50 9.88
C ALA A 156 -15.55 -3.41 9.04
N ALA A 157 -15.48 -3.13 7.73
CA ALA A 157 -14.65 -3.86 6.81
C ALA A 157 -13.17 -3.47 6.95
N SER A 158 -12.26 -4.42 6.73
CA SER A 158 -10.83 -4.17 6.57
C SER A 158 -10.19 -5.18 5.64
N ALA A 159 -9.32 -4.72 4.74
CA ALA A 159 -8.54 -5.55 3.81
C ALA A 159 -7.03 -5.25 3.89
N SER A 160 -6.64 -4.34 4.77
CA SER A 160 -5.25 -3.99 5.07
C SER A 160 -5.12 -3.55 6.51
N THR A 161 -3.89 -3.55 7.01
CA THR A 161 -3.59 -3.09 8.38
C THR A 161 -4.00 -1.65 8.62
N SER A 162 -3.74 -0.73 7.67
CA SER A 162 -4.10 0.68 7.83
C SER A 162 -5.60 0.89 8.00
N GLN A 163 -6.41 0.13 7.26
CA GLN A 163 -7.87 0.19 7.33
C GLN A 163 -8.38 -0.33 8.68
N LEU A 164 -7.80 -1.43 9.18
CA LEU A 164 -8.11 -1.97 10.50
C LEU A 164 -7.73 -0.96 11.59
N VAL A 165 -6.48 -0.48 11.58
CA VAL A 165 -5.98 0.48 12.58
C VAL A 165 -6.80 1.77 12.59
N SER A 166 -7.20 2.28 11.41
CA SER A 166 -8.09 3.46 11.33
C SER A 166 -9.40 3.25 12.10
N SER A 167 -10.04 2.09 11.92
CA SER A 167 -11.29 1.79 12.62
C SER A 167 -11.08 1.55 14.10
N GLU A 168 -10.01 0.84 14.49
CA GLU A 168 -9.66 0.59 15.90
C GLU A 168 -9.29 1.88 16.65
N MET A 169 -8.51 2.76 16.02
CA MET A 169 -8.18 4.08 16.60
C MET A 169 -9.45 4.91 16.81
N LEU A 170 -10.35 4.95 15.80
CA LEU A 170 -11.62 5.65 15.94
C LEU A 170 -12.44 5.07 17.12
N ALA A 171 -12.54 3.76 17.19
CA ALA A 171 -13.27 3.08 18.24
C ALA A 171 -12.71 3.39 19.63
N SER A 172 -11.39 3.27 19.78
CA SER A 172 -10.68 3.53 21.03
C SER A 172 -10.81 4.99 21.48
N MET A 173 -10.52 5.94 20.57
CA MET A 173 -10.50 7.37 20.92
C MET A 173 -11.90 7.95 21.10
N ALA A 174 -12.90 7.44 20.37
CA ALA A 174 -14.29 7.91 20.49
C ALA A 174 -15.13 7.11 21.49
N GLY A 175 -14.62 6.00 22.03
CA GLY A 175 -15.32 5.13 22.97
C GLY A 175 -16.51 4.40 22.32
N MET A 176 -16.42 4.02 21.03
CA MET A 176 -17.43 3.22 20.34
C MET A 176 -16.94 1.77 20.16
N GLN A 177 -17.86 0.89 19.79
CA GLN A 177 -17.56 -0.51 19.48
C GLN A 177 -18.02 -0.87 18.08
N PHE A 178 -17.32 -1.81 17.46
CA PHE A 178 -17.69 -2.39 16.16
C PHE A 178 -17.26 -3.86 16.08
N THR A 179 -17.85 -4.58 15.15
CA THR A 179 -17.40 -5.92 14.77
C THR A 179 -16.54 -5.82 13.53
N SER A 180 -15.28 -6.23 13.64
CA SER A 180 -14.34 -6.24 12.51
C SER A 180 -14.67 -7.39 11.55
N VAL A 181 -14.77 -7.06 10.25
CA VAL A 181 -15.03 -8.02 9.17
C VAL A 181 -13.83 -7.99 8.22
N PRO A 182 -12.94 -9.00 8.28
CA PRO A 182 -11.76 -9.05 7.43
C PRO A 182 -12.13 -9.46 6.01
N TYR A 183 -11.54 -8.76 5.01
CA TYR A 183 -11.69 -9.02 3.59
C TYR A 183 -10.36 -9.40 2.97
N LYS A 184 -10.41 -10.26 1.94
CA LYS A 184 -9.23 -10.61 1.14
C LYS A 184 -8.76 -9.47 0.23
N SER A 185 -9.63 -8.51 -0.07
CA SER A 185 -9.30 -7.37 -0.94
C SER A 185 -10.17 -6.15 -0.66
N GLY A 186 -9.63 -4.95 -0.88
CA GLY A 186 -10.37 -3.69 -0.78
C GLY A 186 -11.55 -3.59 -1.75
N PRO A 187 -11.42 -4.00 -3.03
CA PRO A 187 -12.57 -4.06 -3.94
C PRO A 187 -13.74 -4.91 -3.45
N ALA A 188 -13.48 -6.09 -2.85
CA ALA A 188 -14.54 -6.91 -2.28
C ALA A 188 -15.22 -6.20 -1.08
N ALA A 189 -14.44 -5.61 -0.17
CA ALA A 189 -14.96 -4.81 0.93
C ALA A 189 -15.83 -3.63 0.44
N MET A 190 -15.41 -2.96 -0.65
CA MET A 190 -16.17 -1.86 -1.24
C MET A 190 -17.50 -2.33 -1.84
N THR A 191 -17.51 -3.47 -2.52
CA THR A 191 -18.75 -4.06 -3.07
C THR A 191 -19.75 -4.34 -1.93
N ASP A 192 -19.29 -4.93 -0.85
CA ASP A 192 -20.12 -5.26 0.30
C ASP A 192 -20.55 -4.02 1.12
N LEU A 193 -19.73 -2.97 1.17
CA LEU A 193 -20.13 -1.68 1.72
C LEU A 193 -21.27 -1.06 0.91
N ILE A 194 -21.14 -1.01 -0.41
CA ILE A 194 -22.18 -0.47 -1.31
C ILE A 194 -23.46 -1.31 -1.19
N GLY A 195 -23.32 -2.63 -1.11
CA GLY A 195 -24.44 -3.58 -0.96
C GLY A 195 -25.05 -3.68 0.44
N GLY A 196 -24.51 -2.95 1.44
CA GLY A 196 -25.04 -2.95 2.81
C GLY A 196 -24.70 -4.20 3.65
N GLN A 197 -23.80 -5.08 3.17
CA GLN A 197 -23.35 -6.26 3.92
C GLN A 197 -22.44 -5.86 5.10
N VAL A 198 -21.73 -4.75 4.97
CA VAL A 198 -21.00 -4.09 6.05
C VAL A 198 -21.41 -2.62 6.14
N MET A 199 -21.35 -2.06 7.33
CA MET A 199 -21.86 -0.72 7.60
C MET A 199 -20.81 0.36 7.44
N LEU A 200 -19.56 0.06 7.76
CA LEU A 200 -18.43 1.01 7.84
C LEU A 200 -17.23 0.48 7.06
N PHE A 201 -16.56 1.36 6.35
CA PHE A 201 -15.26 1.08 5.75
C PHE A 201 -14.40 2.34 5.77
N SER A 202 -13.19 2.23 6.30
CA SER A 202 -12.16 3.26 6.24
C SER A 202 -11.12 2.82 5.21
N ALA A 203 -11.02 3.53 4.08
CA ALA A 203 -10.09 3.14 3.02
C ALA A 203 -9.52 4.35 2.26
N ASP A 204 -8.49 4.08 1.47
CA ASP A 204 -7.70 5.09 0.77
C ASP A 204 -8.53 5.92 -0.21
N PHE A 205 -8.15 7.16 -0.39
CA PHE A 205 -8.81 8.12 -1.29
C PHE A 205 -9.03 7.58 -2.69
N ALA A 206 -8.04 6.88 -3.27
CA ALA A 206 -8.11 6.38 -4.64
C ALA A 206 -9.33 5.50 -4.90
N VAL A 207 -9.74 4.69 -3.92
CA VAL A 207 -10.90 3.79 -4.03
C VAL A 207 -12.18 4.38 -3.47
N MET A 208 -12.08 5.26 -2.46
CA MET A 208 -13.26 5.83 -1.76
C MET A 208 -13.84 7.04 -2.46
N LEU A 209 -13.02 7.99 -2.91
CA LEU A 209 -13.46 9.27 -3.42
C LEU A 209 -14.45 9.15 -4.59
N PRO A 210 -14.23 8.27 -5.60
CA PRO A 210 -15.20 8.12 -6.69
C PRO A 210 -16.56 7.61 -6.19
N GLN A 211 -16.60 6.75 -5.19
CA GLN A 211 -17.84 6.18 -4.67
C GLN A 211 -18.62 7.19 -3.83
N VAL A 212 -17.91 7.99 -3.02
CA VAL A 212 -18.51 9.09 -2.25
C VAL A 212 -19.06 10.16 -3.18
N LYS A 213 -18.27 10.64 -4.17
CA LYS A 213 -18.72 11.62 -5.17
C LYS A 213 -19.85 11.11 -6.04
N GLY A 214 -19.87 9.81 -6.33
CA GLY A 214 -20.95 9.14 -7.05
C GLY A 214 -22.19 8.85 -6.20
N GLY A 215 -22.22 9.22 -4.92
CA GLY A 215 -23.34 9.02 -4.01
C GLY A 215 -23.65 7.56 -3.68
N LYS A 216 -22.73 6.62 -3.98
CA LYS A 216 -22.93 5.19 -3.71
C LYS A 216 -22.72 4.83 -2.24
N ILE A 217 -21.94 5.63 -1.53
CA ILE A 217 -21.68 5.54 -0.09
C ILE A 217 -21.61 6.93 0.49
N ARG A 218 -21.76 7.05 1.81
CA ARG A 218 -21.68 8.33 2.52
C ARG A 218 -20.33 8.48 3.19
N GLY A 219 -19.51 9.46 2.76
CA GLY A 219 -18.31 9.89 3.46
C GLY A 219 -18.67 10.64 4.74
N LEU A 220 -18.00 10.36 5.84
CA LEU A 220 -18.24 10.99 7.14
C LEU A 220 -17.06 11.85 7.60
N ALA A 221 -15.83 11.45 7.33
CA ALA A 221 -14.63 12.19 7.69
C ALA A 221 -13.40 11.72 6.90
N VAL A 222 -12.34 12.53 6.94
CA VAL A 222 -11.00 12.17 6.50
C VAL A 222 -10.09 11.94 7.69
N THR A 223 -9.11 11.05 7.54
CA THR A 223 -8.20 10.63 8.63
C THR A 223 -6.96 11.50 8.79
N SER A 224 -6.79 12.51 7.94
CA SER A 224 -5.72 13.52 8.03
C SER A 224 -6.02 14.57 9.08
N THR A 225 -4.97 15.29 9.53
CA THR A 225 -5.10 16.43 10.44
C THR A 225 -5.73 17.67 9.79
N LYS A 226 -5.73 17.74 8.45
CA LYS A 226 -6.35 18.82 7.66
C LYS A 226 -7.33 18.22 6.67
N ARG A 227 -8.38 18.96 6.32
CA ARG A 227 -9.32 18.58 5.27
C ARG A 227 -8.60 18.41 3.94
N SER A 228 -9.06 17.47 3.13
CA SER A 228 -8.52 17.25 1.80
C SER A 228 -9.11 18.29 0.81
N PRO A 229 -8.27 18.95 -0.02
CA PRO A 229 -8.77 19.81 -1.10
C PRO A 229 -9.61 19.06 -2.15
N ALA A 230 -9.45 17.73 -2.25
CA ALA A 230 -10.21 16.91 -3.19
C ALA A 230 -11.67 16.66 -2.74
N ILE A 231 -11.96 16.87 -1.44
CA ILE A 231 -13.29 16.74 -0.83
C ILE A 231 -13.39 17.63 0.43
N PRO A 232 -13.36 18.96 0.26
CA PRO A 232 -13.27 19.92 1.36
C PRO A 232 -14.50 19.94 2.26
N GLU A 233 -15.62 19.40 1.79
CA GLU A 233 -16.87 19.26 2.56
C GLU A 233 -16.76 18.21 3.68
N LEU A 234 -15.88 17.21 3.57
CA LEU A 234 -15.67 16.25 4.65
C LEU A 234 -14.78 16.85 5.74
N PRO A 235 -15.24 16.83 7.01
CA PRO A 235 -14.41 17.24 8.12
C PRO A 235 -13.29 16.22 8.37
N THR A 236 -12.26 16.60 9.10
CA THR A 236 -11.33 15.66 9.71
C THR A 236 -12.01 14.94 10.89
N VAL A 237 -11.49 13.78 11.29
CA VAL A 237 -11.97 13.08 12.50
C VAL A 237 -11.85 14.00 13.73
N ASN A 238 -10.74 14.75 13.82
CA ASN A 238 -10.51 15.70 14.92
C ASN A 238 -11.58 16.80 14.96
N GLU A 239 -11.92 17.42 13.83
CA GLU A 239 -12.98 18.42 13.75
C GLU A 239 -14.35 17.82 14.12
N ALA A 240 -14.67 16.65 13.56
CA ALA A 240 -15.99 16.03 13.75
C ALA A 240 -16.26 15.62 15.20
N LEU A 241 -15.23 15.18 15.92
CA LEU A 241 -15.38 14.62 17.27
C LEU A 241 -14.79 15.49 18.38
N GLY A 242 -14.06 16.56 18.05
CA GLY A 242 -13.34 17.39 19.02
C GLY A 242 -12.10 16.69 19.58
N LEU A 243 -11.48 15.80 18.82
CA LEU A 243 -10.23 15.14 19.14
C LEU A 243 -9.04 16.01 18.68
N LYS A 244 -7.82 15.70 19.18
CA LYS A 244 -6.62 16.46 18.82
C LYS A 244 -5.57 15.62 18.08
N ASP A 245 -5.52 14.32 18.37
CA ASP A 245 -4.38 13.47 18.01
C ASP A 245 -4.78 12.28 17.13
N TYR A 246 -5.94 12.33 16.50
CA TYR A 246 -6.30 11.34 15.51
C TYR A 246 -5.64 11.69 14.17
N GLU A 247 -4.75 10.86 13.72
CA GLU A 247 -4.17 10.90 12.38
C GLU A 247 -3.84 9.50 11.89
N LEU A 248 -4.29 9.17 10.70
CA LEU A 248 -3.84 7.98 9.98
C LEU A 248 -3.63 8.30 8.51
N ILE A 249 -2.41 8.09 8.06
CA ILE A 249 -1.98 8.31 6.68
C ILE A 249 -1.42 7.00 6.14
N ALA A 250 -1.95 6.54 5.00
CA ALA A 250 -1.34 5.45 4.25
C ALA A 250 -0.17 6.00 3.42
N TYR A 251 0.97 5.30 3.40
CA TYR A 251 2.11 5.63 2.56
C TYR A 251 2.52 4.45 1.66
N PHE A 252 3.22 4.83 0.58
CA PHE A 252 3.67 3.92 -0.46
C PHE A 252 5.11 4.21 -0.85
#